data_438eb47cb4591116eabb6411bd483f92
#
_entry.id   438eb47cb4591116eabb6411bd483f92
#
_cell.length_a   1.000
_cell.length_b   1.000
_cell.length_c   1.000
_cell.angle_alpha   90.00
_cell.angle_beta   90.00
_cell.angle_gamma   90.00
#
_symmetry.space_group_name_H-M   'P 1'
#
loop_
_entity.id
_entity.type
_entity.pdbx_description
1 polymer ?
#
loop_
_entity_poly.entity_id
_entity_poly.type
_entity_poly.pdbx_seq_one_letter_code
_entity_poly.pdbx_strand_id
1 'polypeptide(L)'
;MIIGGHFMHYDHGGNIPALVKQNPNIRIITGKNTTGILKEMWLDSANITIRDCETLSSQYSDKVFKPLYNIDDVEKSVSLIEEYDVGEIHELDENISIRYTYSGHIFGAVQCELFIKIKNHCTKLLFTSDLGNTKIQDLKPFVQEFEPVKSANYVFGETTYGARNNKQITQKIINKDLEKIKSVIQQFCGDYKRRVLMPVFSLDKCPVVLWLVYQMFKDDKNFTTKVLVDSPLTNRLLDRYSEVLEGEAKEKFDEMLAWKNLKRIITPEDSRYAMENMKNILILSSGGMLQSGRSVRWAKELLPHSNDCLILSGYCGENTLGYKIKNFSDQKTISINGAQVKNKAQIVNVRSLSGHMQRDELLKYYSSVHTEKIYLLHGEMEGKVEFSQDLKREIANKSMTTNVCVVNKGTKISL
;
A
#
# COMPACT_ATOMS: atom_id res chain seq x y z
N MET A 1 -0.02 22.47 -12.35
CA MET A 1 0.10 21.08 -12.79
C MET A 1 0.56 20.23 -11.62
N ILE A 2 -0.02 19.07 -11.39
CA ILE A 2 0.42 18.05 -10.45
C ILE A 2 0.76 16.82 -11.27
N ILE A 3 1.98 16.31 -11.18
CA ILE A 3 2.45 15.13 -11.92
C ILE A 3 2.89 14.09 -10.89
N GLY A 4 2.41 12.87 -11.01
CA GLY A 4 2.82 11.82 -10.09
C GLY A 4 2.67 10.42 -10.67
N GLY A 5 3.51 9.53 -10.17
CA GLY A 5 3.55 8.14 -10.57
C GLY A 5 2.73 7.21 -9.67
N HIS A 6 2.34 7.67 -8.46
CA HIS A 6 1.70 6.81 -7.47
C HIS A 6 0.74 7.56 -6.55
N PHE A 7 -0.24 8.24 -7.14
CA PHE A 7 -1.23 9.00 -6.36
C PHE A 7 -2.25 8.14 -5.61
N MET A 8 -2.33 6.86 -5.91
CA MET A 8 -3.36 5.98 -5.36
C MET A 8 -3.23 5.73 -3.84
N HIS A 9 -2.02 5.84 -3.27
CA HIS A 9 -1.85 5.84 -1.81
C HIS A 9 -2.11 7.22 -1.21
N TYR A 10 -2.66 7.24 0.01
CA TYR A 10 -3.05 8.47 0.71
C TYR A 10 -1.88 9.41 1.00
N ASP A 11 -0.70 8.89 1.29
CA ASP A 11 0.51 9.66 1.57
C ASP A 11 1.11 10.33 0.33
N HIS A 12 0.74 9.86 -0.87
CA HIS A 12 1.14 10.47 -2.13
C HIS A 12 0.06 11.37 -2.73
N GLY A 13 -1.19 10.89 -2.83
CA GLY A 13 -2.26 11.57 -3.55
C GLY A 13 -3.45 12.03 -2.70
N GLY A 14 -3.49 11.71 -1.39
CA GLY A 14 -4.67 11.91 -0.56
C GLY A 14 -5.13 13.36 -0.40
N ASN A 15 -4.23 14.34 -0.57
CA ASN A 15 -4.54 15.77 -0.45
C ASN A 15 -4.79 16.48 -1.80
N ILE A 16 -4.76 15.76 -2.92
CA ILE A 16 -4.98 16.38 -4.25
C ILE A 16 -6.34 17.08 -4.32
N PRO A 17 -7.47 16.54 -3.82
CA PRO A 17 -8.75 17.25 -3.85
C PRO A 17 -8.74 18.57 -3.05
N ALA A 18 -7.96 18.66 -1.97
CA ALA A 18 -7.79 19.92 -1.25
C ALA A 18 -7.02 20.96 -2.05
N LEU A 19 -6.04 20.53 -2.87
CA LEU A 19 -5.31 21.43 -3.77
C LEU A 19 -6.19 21.90 -4.93
N VAL A 20 -7.03 21.02 -5.49
CA VAL A 20 -8.01 21.37 -6.53
C VAL A 20 -9.04 22.38 -6.00
N LYS A 21 -9.51 22.22 -4.77
CA LYS A 21 -10.40 23.19 -4.11
C LYS A 21 -9.79 24.60 -4.05
N GLN A 22 -8.48 24.69 -3.82
CA GLN A 22 -7.74 25.96 -3.80
C GLN A 22 -7.43 26.49 -5.20
N ASN A 23 -7.22 25.60 -6.17
CA ASN A 23 -6.91 25.94 -7.56
C ASN A 23 -7.68 25.01 -8.52
N PRO A 24 -8.91 25.38 -8.90
CA PRO A 24 -9.80 24.52 -9.70
C PRO A 24 -9.37 24.32 -11.16
N ASN A 25 -8.32 25.01 -11.61
CA ASN A 25 -7.79 24.89 -12.97
C ASN A 25 -6.49 24.06 -13.03
N ILE A 26 -6.14 23.36 -11.96
CA ILE A 26 -4.94 22.54 -11.90
C ILE A 26 -5.12 21.28 -12.76
N ARG A 27 -4.11 20.92 -13.55
CA ARG A 27 -4.07 19.65 -14.27
C ARG A 27 -3.50 18.58 -13.35
N ILE A 28 -4.10 17.37 -13.35
CA ILE A 28 -3.62 16.20 -12.59
C ILE A 28 -3.19 15.14 -13.58
N ILE A 29 -1.90 14.81 -13.61
CA ILE A 29 -1.28 13.95 -14.61
C ILE A 29 -0.81 12.65 -13.94
N THR A 30 -1.30 11.50 -14.42
CA THR A 30 -1.04 10.19 -13.84
C THR A 30 -0.93 9.11 -14.92
N GLY A 31 -0.48 7.91 -14.52
CA GLY A 31 -0.47 6.73 -15.39
C GLY A 31 -1.88 6.21 -15.69
N LYS A 32 -2.02 5.50 -16.80
CA LYS A 32 -3.27 4.94 -17.30
C LYS A 32 -3.95 3.99 -16.31
N ASN A 33 -5.26 3.91 -16.37
CA ASN A 33 -6.12 3.02 -15.59
C ASN A 33 -6.12 3.28 -14.07
N THR A 34 -5.76 4.48 -13.62
CA THR A 34 -5.69 4.82 -12.19
C THR A 34 -6.85 5.66 -11.70
N THR A 35 -7.56 6.36 -12.59
CA THR A 35 -8.65 7.32 -12.24
C THR A 35 -9.75 6.70 -11.40
N GLY A 36 -10.24 5.51 -11.75
CA GLY A 36 -11.28 4.82 -11.01
C GLY A 36 -10.85 4.44 -9.58
N ILE A 37 -9.59 4.01 -9.42
CA ILE A 37 -9.00 3.69 -8.11
C ILE A 37 -8.84 4.95 -7.27
N LEU A 38 -8.31 6.03 -7.85
CA LEU A 38 -8.16 7.33 -7.20
C LEU A 38 -9.50 7.87 -6.70
N LYS A 39 -10.55 7.79 -7.54
CA LYS A 39 -11.90 8.18 -7.16
C LYS A 39 -12.37 7.46 -5.90
N GLU A 40 -12.26 6.13 -5.85
CA GLU A 40 -12.67 5.34 -4.68
C GLU A 40 -11.88 5.70 -3.42
N MET A 41 -10.57 5.89 -3.56
CA MET A 41 -9.70 6.27 -2.44
C MET A 41 -10.06 7.66 -1.90
N TRP A 42 -10.25 8.66 -2.76
CA TRP A 42 -10.60 10.00 -2.35
C TRP A 42 -12.01 10.09 -1.77
N LEU A 43 -12.99 9.38 -2.35
CA LEU A 43 -14.36 9.30 -1.80
C LEU A 43 -14.36 8.66 -0.39
N ASP A 44 -13.59 7.60 -0.17
CA ASP A 44 -13.51 6.97 1.14
C ASP A 44 -12.90 7.92 2.18
N SER A 45 -11.82 8.61 1.82
CA SER A 45 -11.17 9.62 2.66
C SER A 45 -12.11 10.80 2.98
N ALA A 46 -12.81 11.33 1.98
CA ALA A 46 -13.78 12.40 2.18
C ALA A 46 -14.89 11.98 3.14
N ASN A 47 -15.50 10.82 2.93
CA ASN A 47 -16.57 10.29 3.78
C ASN A 47 -16.11 10.04 5.23
N ILE A 48 -14.87 9.55 5.45
CA ILE A 48 -14.31 9.37 6.79
C ILE A 48 -14.13 10.73 7.45
N THR A 49 -13.47 11.67 6.76
CA THR A 49 -13.14 12.99 7.32
C THR A 49 -14.39 13.83 7.62
N ILE A 50 -15.43 13.74 6.78
CA ILE A 50 -16.72 14.41 7.00
C ILE A 50 -17.34 13.91 8.33
N ARG A 51 -17.45 12.58 8.50
CA ARG A 51 -18.00 11.98 9.73
C ARG A 51 -17.18 12.31 10.98
N ASP A 52 -15.86 12.33 10.85
CA ASP A 52 -14.97 12.70 11.96
C ASP A 52 -15.19 14.18 12.36
N CYS A 53 -15.32 15.08 11.38
CA CYS A 53 -15.60 16.49 11.62
C CYS A 53 -16.99 16.71 12.25
N GLU A 54 -18.02 15.99 11.82
CA GLU A 54 -19.35 16.00 12.42
C GLU A 54 -19.30 15.53 13.88
N THR A 55 -18.60 14.43 14.14
CA THR A 55 -18.42 13.89 15.49
C THR A 55 -17.69 14.87 16.39
N LEU A 56 -16.57 15.45 15.94
CA LEU A 56 -15.83 16.44 16.69
C LEU A 56 -16.65 17.71 16.93
N SER A 57 -17.41 18.20 15.94
CA SER A 57 -18.27 19.36 16.10
C SER A 57 -19.41 19.13 17.08
N SER A 58 -19.90 17.88 17.19
CA SER A 58 -20.90 17.53 18.21
C SER A 58 -20.31 17.43 19.62
N GLN A 59 -19.05 17.03 19.75
CA GLN A 59 -18.35 16.93 21.04
C GLN A 59 -17.89 18.30 21.58
N TYR A 60 -17.56 19.24 20.69
CA TYR A 60 -17.05 20.57 21.01
C TYR A 60 -18.04 21.61 20.47
N SER A 61 -19.08 21.92 21.25
CA SER A 61 -20.21 22.77 20.83
C SER A 61 -19.83 24.21 20.46
N ASP A 62 -18.64 24.67 20.86
CA ASP A 62 -18.06 26.01 20.55
C ASP A 62 -17.22 26.02 19.25
N LYS A 63 -17.03 24.87 18.60
CA LYS A 63 -16.16 24.74 17.43
C LYS A 63 -16.85 23.98 16.30
N VAL A 64 -16.70 24.49 15.08
CA VAL A 64 -17.13 23.81 13.86
C VAL A 64 -15.90 23.28 13.14
N PHE A 65 -15.76 21.96 13.09
CA PHE A 65 -14.72 21.30 12.33
C PHE A 65 -15.19 21.08 10.89
N LYS A 66 -14.33 21.38 9.93
CA LYS A 66 -14.65 21.19 8.49
C LYS A 66 -13.59 20.28 7.85
N PRO A 67 -13.97 19.36 6.96
CA PRO A 67 -13.04 18.55 6.21
C PRO A 67 -12.22 19.44 5.26
N LEU A 68 -11.00 19.01 4.94
CA LEU A 68 -10.13 19.69 3.97
C LEU A 68 -10.80 19.77 2.59
N TYR A 69 -11.51 18.72 2.21
CA TYR A 69 -12.28 18.63 0.98
C TYR A 69 -13.52 17.75 1.21
N ASN A 70 -14.51 17.89 0.33
CA ASN A 70 -15.76 17.15 0.33
C ASN A 70 -15.92 16.30 -0.94
N ILE A 71 -17.09 15.69 -1.12
CA ILE A 71 -17.40 14.83 -2.26
C ILE A 71 -17.37 15.62 -3.58
N ASP A 72 -17.87 16.86 -3.61
CA ASP A 72 -17.87 17.68 -4.82
C ASP A 72 -16.44 18.05 -5.25
N ASP A 73 -15.55 18.30 -4.27
CA ASP A 73 -14.14 18.55 -4.50
C ASP A 73 -13.46 17.29 -5.11
N VAL A 74 -13.88 16.09 -4.70
CA VAL A 74 -13.42 14.82 -5.29
C VAL A 74 -13.89 14.68 -6.74
N GLU A 75 -15.19 14.86 -7.01
CA GLU A 75 -15.73 14.75 -8.37
C GLU A 75 -15.08 15.78 -9.31
N LYS A 76 -14.85 17.00 -8.81
CA LYS A 76 -14.09 18.01 -9.56
C LYS A 76 -12.66 17.54 -9.84
N SER A 77 -11.98 16.94 -8.87
CA SER A 77 -10.61 16.44 -9.04
C SER A 77 -10.54 15.33 -10.07
N VAL A 78 -11.47 14.40 -10.03
CA VAL A 78 -11.58 13.31 -11.02
C VAL A 78 -11.75 13.87 -12.43
N SER A 79 -12.52 14.93 -12.62
CA SER A 79 -12.73 15.57 -13.93
C SER A 79 -11.48 16.28 -14.49
N LEU A 80 -10.44 16.47 -13.68
CA LEU A 80 -9.18 17.13 -14.05
C LEU A 80 -8.01 16.16 -14.23
N ILE A 81 -8.28 14.84 -14.12
CA ILE A 81 -7.26 13.82 -14.33
C ILE A 81 -7.03 13.62 -15.82
N GLU A 82 -5.76 13.65 -16.19
CA GLU A 82 -5.25 13.27 -17.50
C GLU A 82 -4.39 12.02 -17.32
N GLU A 83 -4.81 10.91 -17.93
CA GLU A 83 -4.06 9.65 -17.91
C GLU A 83 -3.18 9.53 -19.16
N TYR A 84 -1.96 9.04 -18.96
CA TYR A 84 -0.98 8.84 -20.03
C TYR A 84 -0.49 7.39 -20.06
N ASP A 85 -0.27 6.88 -21.27
CA ASP A 85 0.27 5.54 -21.48
C ASP A 85 1.71 5.42 -20.96
N VAL A 86 2.04 4.20 -20.50
CA VAL A 86 3.37 3.86 -19.98
C VAL A 86 4.31 3.52 -21.14
N GLY A 87 5.58 3.89 -21.02
CA GLY A 87 6.64 3.61 -22.00
C GLY A 87 6.87 4.69 -23.04
N GLU A 88 5.89 5.55 -23.30
CA GLU A 88 5.96 6.61 -24.31
C GLU A 88 6.32 7.98 -23.72
N ILE A 89 6.90 8.86 -24.54
CA ILE A 89 7.15 10.26 -24.14
C ILE A 89 5.93 11.10 -24.55
N HIS A 90 5.37 11.80 -23.57
CA HIS A 90 4.23 12.67 -23.74
C HIS A 90 4.63 14.12 -23.49
N GLU A 91 4.41 15.00 -24.48
CA GLU A 91 4.61 16.44 -24.35
C GLU A 91 3.43 17.06 -23.60
N LEU A 92 3.71 17.70 -22.47
CA LEU A 92 2.69 18.39 -21.65
C LEU A 92 2.56 19.86 -22.01
N ASP A 93 3.68 20.47 -22.41
CA ASP A 93 3.80 21.80 -23.01
C ASP A 93 5.13 21.90 -23.78
N GLU A 94 5.48 23.10 -24.26
CA GLU A 94 6.70 23.38 -25.07
C GLU A 94 8.02 23.06 -24.35
N ASN A 95 8.00 23.02 -23.01
CA ASN A 95 9.20 22.86 -22.17
C ASN A 95 9.17 21.60 -21.29
N ILE A 96 8.03 20.95 -21.17
CA ILE A 96 7.83 19.84 -20.23
C ILE A 96 7.29 18.62 -20.98
N SER A 97 8.00 17.50 -20.84
CA SER A 97 7.54 16.19 -21.29
C SER A 97 7.70 15.17 -20.15
N ILE A 98 6.93 14.11 -20.19
CA ILE A 98 7.03 13.00 -19.24
C ILE A 98 7.15 11.67 -19.96
N ARG A 99 7.73 10.69 -19.25
CA ARG A 99 7.57 9.27 -19.57
C ARG A 99 7.30 8.51 -18.28
N TYR A 100 6.34 7.64 -18.32
CA TYR A 100 6.05 6.71 -17.24
C TYR A 100 6.68 5.34 -17.50
N THR A 101 7.17 4.71 -16.41
CA THR A 101 7.76 3.36 -16.42
C THR A 101 7.23 2.64 -15.18
N TYR A 102 6.85 1.38 -15.27
CA TYR A 102 6.26 0.67 -14.11
C TYR A 102 7.22 0.59 -12.92
N SER A 103 6.71 0.94 -11.74
CA SER A 103 7.47 0.86 -10.48
C SER A 103 7.37 -0.53 -9.82
N GLY A 104 6.41 -1.37 -10.22
CA GLY A 104 6.20 -2.72 -9.68
C GLY A 104 5.65 -2.77 -8.27
N HIS A 105 5.26 -1.62 -7.68
CA HIS A 105 4.80 -1.55 -6.29
C HIS A 105 3.38 -2.07 -6.13
N ILE A 106 2.42 -1.42 -6.77
CA ILE A 106 1.00 -1.81 -6.86
C ILE A 106 0.53 -1.66 -8.29
N PHE A 107 -0.68 -2.12 -8.60
CA PHE A 107 -1.29 -1.95 -9.91
C PHE A 107 -1.28 -0.48 -10.35
N GLY A 108 -0.79 -0.22 -11.56
CA GLY A 108 -0.74 1.12 -12.17
C GLY A 108 0.27 2.09 -11.55
N ALA A 109 1.05 1.67 -10.53
CA ALA A 109 2.10 2.51 -9.99
C ALA A 109 3.29 2.61 -10.94
N VAL A 110 3.74 3.85 -11.20
CA VAL A 110 4.80 4.15 -12.15
C VAL A 110 5.86 5.06 -11.54
N GLN A 111 7.07 4.94 -12.04
CA GLN A 111 8.12 5.94 -11.93
C GLN A 111 7.83 7.05 -12.94
N CYS A 112 8.15 8.29 -12.62
CA CYS A 112 7.99 9.43 -13.52
C CYS A 112 9.34 9.98 -13.95
N GLU A 113 9.62 9.89 -15.23
CA GLU A 113 10.73 10.57 -15.88
C GLU A 113 10.21 11.91 -16.41
N LEU A 114 10.61 13.01 -15.77
CA LEU A 114 10.24 14.37 -16.14
C LEU A 114 11.38 15.02 -16.91
N PHE A 115 11.10 15.44 -18.13
CA PHE A 115 12.05 16.15 -19.00
C PHE A 115 11.71 17.64 -18.98
N ILE A 116 12.67 18.46 -18.60
CA ILE A 116 12.54 19.93 -18.54
C ILE A 116 13.52 20.53 -19.55
N LYS A 117 12.99 21.20 -20.56
CA LYS A 117 13.78 21.87 -21.61
C LYS A 117 13.89 23.36 -21.28
N ILE A 118 15.11 23.82 -21.08
CA ILE A 118 15.41 25.25 -20.89
C ILE A 118 16.43 25.66 -21.97
N LYS A 119 16.01 26.47 -22.94
CA LYS A 119 16.80 26.81 -24.10
C LYS A 119 17.24 25.52 -24.82
N ASN A 120 18.57 25.30 -24.94
CA ASN A 120 19.16 24.15 -25.62
C ASN A 120 19.50 22.99 -24.68
N HIS A 121 19.16 23.08 -23.39
CA HIS A 121 19.41 22.02 -22.40
C HIS A 121 18.15 21.28 -22.05
N CYS A 122 18.21 19.97 -21.99
CA CYS A 122 17.15 19.12 -21.49
C CYS A 122 17.64 18.41 -20.22
N THR A 123 17.00 18.68 -19.09
CA THR A 123 17.30 18.06 -17.80
C THR A 123 16.25 16.98 -17.54
N LYS A 124 16.70 15.76 -17.28
CA LYS A 124 15.86 14.62 -16.94
C LYS A 124 15.85 14.38 -15.44
N LEU A 125 14.69 14.48 -14.83
CA LEU A 125 14.46 14.14 -13.42
C LEU A 125 13.74 12.80 -13.36
N LEU A 126 14.19 11.91 -12.49
CA LEU A 126 13.52 10.65 -12.20
C LEU A 126 12.92 10.70 -10.80
N PHE A 127 11.61 10.58 -10.71
CA PHE A 127 10.87 10.33 -9.46
C PHE A 127 10.49 8.85 -9.44
N THR A 128 11.08 8.07 -8.53
CA THR A 128 10.88 6.62 -8.52
C THR A 128 9.48 6.21 -8.04
N SER A 129 8.79 7.10 -7.33
CA SER A 129 7.63 6.70 -6.51
C SER A 129 8.02 5.58 -5.55
N ASP A 130 7.03 4.85 -5.01
CA ASP A 130 7.33 3.62 -4.27
C ASP A 130 7.71 2.51 -5.25
N LEU A 131 8.80 1.83 -4.95
CA LEU A 131 9.35 0.75 -5.78
C LEU A 131 8.89 -0.62 -5.29
N GLY A 132 8.56 -1.48 -6.22
CA GLY A 132 8.02 -2.79 -5.95
C GLY A 132 9.06 -3.84 -5.58
N ASN A 133 8.70 -4.69 -4.62
CA ASN A 133 9.50 -5.84 -4.22
C ASN A 133 9.52 -6.90 -5.33
N THR A 134 10.65 -7.04 -6.03
CA THR A 134 10.77 -7.96 -7.16
C THR A 134 10.83 -9.43 -6.70
N LYS A 135 11.20 -9.69 -5.44
CA LYS A 135 11.30 -11.05 -4.88
C LYS A 135 9.95 -11.73 -4.69
N ILE A 136 8.86 -10.95 -4.68
CA ILE A 136 7.49 -11.46 -4.58
C ILE A 136 6.67 -11.15 -5.83
N GLN A 137 7.29 -10.81 -6.96
CA GLN A 137 6.57 -10.44 -8.18
C GLN A 137 5.63 -11.57 -8.64
N ASP A 138 6.08 -12.82 -8.61
CA ASP A 138 5.27 -13.99 -8.96
C ASP A 138 4.04 -14.19 -8.08
N LEU A 139 4.01 -13.55 -6.90
CA LEU A 139 2.89 -13.59 -5.97
C LEU A 139 1.86 -12.47 -6.23
N LYS A 140 2.16 -11.57 -7.15
CA LYS A 140 1.36 -10.39 -7.48
C LYS A 140 0.98 -10.36 -8.97
N PRO A 141 0.21 -11.34 -9.49
CA PRO A 141 -0.07 -11.46 -10.93
C PRO A 141 -0.88 -10.31 -11.51
N PHE A 142 -1.41 -9.43 -10.67
CA PHE A 142 -2.22 -8.26 -11.05
C PHE A 142 -1.41 -6.96 -11.05
N VAL A 143 -0.13 -7.02 -10.69
CA VAL A 143 0.77 -5.85 -10.60
C VAL A 143 1.82 -5.98 -11.68
N GLN A 144 1.99 -4.91 -12.44
CA GLN A 144 3.01 -4.83 -13.49
C GLN A 144 4.42 -4.98 -12.89
N GLU A 145 5.33 -5.59 -13.65
CA GLU A 145 6.70 -5.78 -13.21
C GLU A 145 7.45 -4.47 -13.11
N PHE A 146 8.44 -4.43 -12.21
CA PHE A 146 9.35 -3.30 -12.07
C PHE A 146 10.21 -3.17 -13.32
N GLU A 147 10.22 -1.98 -13.92
CA GLU A 147 11.05 -1.62 -15.07
C GLU A 147 12.13 -0.62 -14.64
N PRO A 148 13.43 -1.00 -14.65
CA PRO A 148 14.50 -0.13 -14.19
C PRO A 148 14.79 1.00 -15.17
N VAL A 149 14.77 2.24 -14.70
CA VAL A 149 15.27 3.41 -15.47
C VAL A 149 16.78 3.47 -15.33
N LYS A 150 17.50 3.54 -16.47
CA LYS A 150 18.96 3.39 -16.52
C LYS A 150 19.72 4.69 -16.30
N SER A 151 19.12 5.84 -16.61
CA SER A 151 19.81 7.14 -16.51
C SER A 151 18.84 8.28 -16.24
N ALA A 152 19.29 9.28 -15.49
CA ALA A 152 18.65 10.58 -15.30
C ALA A 152 19.72 11.59 -14.84
N ASN A 153 19.52 12.91 -15.01
CA ASN A 153 20.41 13.88 -14.38
C ASN A 153 20.27 13.83 -12.87
N TYR A 154 19.03 13.78 -12.38
CA TYR A 154 18.74 13.73 -10.94
C TYR A 154 17.71 12.66 -10.65
N VAL A 155 17.92 11.90 -9.55
CA VAL A 155 17.03 10.86 -9.08
C VAL A 155 16.44 11.26 -7.71
N PHE A 156 15.11 11.17 -7.58
CA PHE A 156 14.36 11.32 -6.35
C PHE A 156 13.81 9.96 -5.98
N GLY A 157 14.50 9.28 -5.05
CA GLY A 157 14.29 7.87 -4.77
C GLY A 157 13.73 7.58 -3.38
N GLU A 158 12.82 6.61 -3.29
CA GLU A 158 12.27 6.09 -2.03
C GLU A 158 13.32 5.31 -1.23
N THR A 159 13.16 5.26 0.09
CA THR A 159 14.02 4.51 1.00
C THR A 159 13.24 3.88 2.17
N THR A 160 12.03 3.41 1.92
CA THR A 160 11.15 2.82 2.94
C THR A 160 11.84 1.72 3.74
N TYR A 161 12.56 0.83 3.07
CA TYR A 161 13.36 -0.22 3.72
C TYR A 161 14.86 0.08 3.77
N GLY A 162 15.24 1.36 3.84
CA GLY A 162 16.65 1.79 3.85
C GLY A 162 17.46 1.43 5.09
N ALA A 163 16.82 1.18 6.25
CA ALA A 163 17.50 0.89 7.50
C ALA A 163 18.27 -0.46 7.47
N ARG A 164 19.44 -0.52 8.13
CA ARG A 164 20.31 -1.72 8.19
C ARG A 164 19.71 -2.88 8.99
N ASN A 165 18.84 -2.58 9.94
CA ASN A 165 18.14 -3.59 10.74
C ASN A 165 17.07 -4.35 9.93
N ASN A 166 16.73 -3.91 8.72
CA ASN A 166 15.86 -4.64 7.81
C ASN A 166 16.59 -5.90 7.31
N LYS A 167 16.20 -7.03 7.89
CA LYS A 167 16.77 -8.33 7.52
C LYS A 167 16.37 -8.68 6.10
N GLN A 168 17.34 -9.08 5.30
CA GLN A 168 17.12 -9.51 3.93
C GLN A 168 16.03 -10.59 3.83
N ILE A 169 15.10 -10.39 2.93
CA ILE A 169 14.07 -11.38 2.57
C ILE A 169 14.62 -12.25 1.45
N THR A 170 14.63 -13.57 1.67
CA THR A 170 15.05 -14.58 0.70
C THR A 170 13.86 -15.43 0.29
N GLN A 171 13.93 -16.13 -0.86
CA GLN A 171 12.88 -17.06 -1.30
C GLN A 171 12.55 -18.12 -0.24
N LYS A 172 13.55 -18.60 0.51
CA LYS A 172 13.33 -19.52 1.63
C LYS A 172 12.45 -18.93 2.72
N ILE A 173 12.62 -17.63 3.03
CA ILE A 173 11.78 -16.93 4.02
C ILE A 173 10.37 -16.74 3.48
N ILE A 174 10.23 -16.37 2.20
CA ILE A 174 8.92 -16.22 1.55
C ILE A 174 8.16 -17.55 1.62
N ASN A 175 8.76 -18.64 1.16
CA ASN A 175 8.13 -19.96 1.18
C ASN A 175 7.72 -20.38 2.60
N LYS A 176 8.60 -20.17 3.60
CA LYS A 176 8.28 -20.46 5.00
C LYS A 176 7.12 -19.64 5.53
N ASP A 177 7.02 -18.35 5.15
CA ASP A 177 5.93 -17.49 5.55
C ASP A 177 4.61 -17.91 4.89
N LEU A 178 4.63 -18.34 3.62
CA LEU A 178 3.45 -18.87 2.92
C LEU A 178 2.95 -20.18 3.54
N GLU A 179 3.86 -21.12 3.81
CA GLU A 179 3.54 -22.37 4.52
C GLU A 179 2.95 -22.09 5.90
N LYS A 180 3.50 -21.11 6.63
CA LYS A 180 3.00 -20.70 7.94
C LYS A 180 1.58 -20.15 7.86
N ILE A 181 1.27 -19.29 6.87
CA ILE A 181 -0.09 -18.79 6.64
C ILE A 181 -1.04 -19.96 6.37
N LYS A 182 -0.67 -20.86 5.45
CA LYS A 182 -1.47 -22.04 5.11
C LYS A 182 -1.77 -22.89 6.32
N SER A 183 -0.74 -23.25 7.10
CA SER A 183 -0.86 -24.09 8.30
C SER A 183 -1.75 -23.44 9.36
N VAL A 184 -1.63 -22.12 9.58
CA VAL A 184 -2.46 -21.38 10.53
C VAL A 184 -3.94 -21.40 10.10
N ILE A 185 -4.22 -21.17 8.82
CA ILE A 185 -5.60 -21.22 8.31
C ILE A 185 -6.19 -22.62 8.48
N GLN A 186 -5.46 -23.68 8.13
CA GLN A 186 -5.90 -25.06 8.31
C GLN A 186 -6.18 -25.39 9.76
N GLN A 187 -5.27 -25.07 10.67
CA GLN A 187 -5.40 -25.35 12.09
C GLN A 187 -6.56 -24.58 12.73
N PHE A 188 -6.57 -23.25 12.60
CA PHE A 188 -7.55 -22.43 13.32
C PHE A 188 -8.94 -22.46 12.68
N CYS A 189 -9.03 -22.31 11.37
CA CYS A 189 -10.31 -22.35 10.68
C CYS A 189 -10.77 -23.80 10.46
N GLY A 190 -9.91 -24.63 9.85
CA GLY A 190 -10.23 -26.02 9.50
C GLY A 190 -10.49 -26.90 10.72
N ASP A 191 -9.46 -27.12 11.56
CA ASP A 191 -9.51 -28.08 12.67
C ASP A 191 -10.29 -27.55 13.86
N TYR A 192 -9.98 -26.32 14.31
CA TYR A 192 -10.61 -25.73 15.50
C TYR A 192 -11.95 -25.08 15.19
N LYS A 193 -12.35 -24.93 13.92
CA LYS A 193 -13.57 -24.22 13.49
C LYS A 193 -13.67 -22.82 14.11
N ARG A 194 -12.54 -22.09 14.14
CA ARG A 194 -12.43 -20.78 14.78
C ARG A 194 -12.16 -19.69 13.74
N ARG A 195 -11.56 -18.59 14.15
CA ARG A 195 -11.41 -17.40 13.34
C ARG A 195 -9.93 -17.04 13.19
N VAL A 196 -9.56 -16.63 12.00
CA VAL A 196 -8.25 -16.04 11.71
C VAL A 196 -8.48 -14.63 11.15
N LEU A 197 -7.93 -13.61 11.82
CA LEU A 197 -7.93 -12.25 11.31
C LEU A 197 -6.58 -11.95 10.66
N MET A 198 -6.61 -11.42 9.44
CA MET A 198 -5.45 -10.89 8.76
C MET A 198 -5.75 -9.44 8.32
N PRO A 199 -5.33 -8.43 9.12
CA PRO A 199 -5.47 -7.04 8.75
C PRO A 199 -4.65 -6.74 7.49
N VAL A 200 -5.27 -6.08 6.51
CA VAL A 200 -4.65 -5.76 5.22
C VAL A 200 -4.97 -4.34 4.81
N PHE A 201 -4.12 -3.73 4.00
CA PHE A 201 -4.46 -2.48 3.32
C PHE A 201 -5.45 -2.79 2.21
N SER A 202 -6.42 -1.88 2.01
CA SER A 202 -7.50 -2.06 1.04
C SER A 202 -6.98 -2.14 -0.39
N LEU A 203 -6.05 -1.25 -0.71
CA LEU A 203 -5.41 -1.18 -2.00
C LEU A 203 -4.26 -2.19 -2.06
N ASP A 204 -4.16 -2.92 -3.14
CA ASP A 204 -3.15 -3.92 -3.48
C ASP A 204 -2.98 -5.08 -2.47
N LYS A 205 -2.73 -4.80 -1.19
CA LYS A 205 -2.42 -5.84 -0.20
C LYS A 205 -3.55 -6.86 -0.05
N CYS A 206 -4.81 -6.42 -0.04
CA CYS A 206 -5.94 -7.34 0.09
C CYS A 206 -6.11 -8.22 -1.16
N PRO A 207 -6.12 -7.70 -2.40
CA PRO A 207 -6.11 -8.53 -3.62
C PRO A 207 -4.97 -9.55 -3.65
N VAL A 208 -3.75 -9.14 -3.29
CA VAL A 208 -2.58 -10.05 -3.26
C VAL A 208 -2.76 -11.16 -2.23
N VAL A 209 -3.17 -10.84 -1.00
CA VAL A 209 -3.40 -11.86 0.03
C VAL A 209 -4.57 -12.78 -0.34
N LEU A 210 -5.65 -12.22 -0.89
CA LEU A 210 -6.78 -13.02 -1.37
C LEU A 210 -6.35 -14.00 -2.46
N TRP A 211 -5.54 -13.55 -3.41
CA TRP A 211 -4.95 -14.40 -4.44
C TRP A 211 -4.10 -15.53 -3.85
N LEU A 212 -3.22 -15.22 -2.91
CA LEU A 212 -2.40 -16.23 -2.25
C LEU A 212 -3.25 -17.29 -1.55
N VAL A 213 -4.28 -16.88 -0.83
CA VAL A 213 -5.20 -17.80 -0.14
C VAL A 213 -6.00 -18.62 -1.15
N TYR A 214 -6.48 -18.00 -2.22
CA TYR A 214 -7.14 -18.67 -3.34
C TYR A 214 -6.22 -19.76 -3.91
N GLN A 215 -4.98 -19.44 -4.28
CA GLN A 215 -4.01 -20.41 -4.82
C GLN A 215 -3.68 -21.55 -3.83
N MET A 216 -3.65 -21.27 -2.54
CA MET A 216 -3.39 -22.30 -1.52
C MET A 216 -4.51 -23.34 -1.41
N PHE A 217 -5.77 -22.96 -1.69
CA PHE A 217 -6.93 -23.77 -1.33
C PHE A 217 -7.95 -24.00 -2.45
N LYS A 218 -7.79 -23.43 -3.64
CA LYS A 218 -8.76 -23.53 -4.74
C LYS A 218 -9.07 -24.98 -5.16
N ASP A 219 -8.07 -25.85 -5.11
CA ASP A 219 -8.16 -27.24 -5.52
C ASP A 219 -8.45 -28.20 -4.36
N ASP A 220 -8.46 -27.69 -3.13
CA ASP A 220 -8.76 -28.50 -1.95
C ASP A 220 -10.29 -28.64 -1.75
N LYS A 221 -10.82 -29.79 -2.14
CA LYS A 221 -12.26 -30.09 -2.02
C LYS A 221 -12.75 -30.13 -0.58
N ASN A 222 -11.86 -30.34 0.40
CA ASN A 222 -12.17 -30.38 1.82
C ASN A 222 -12.07 -28.99 2.49
N PHE A 223 -11.60 -27.99 1.79
CA PHE A 223 -11.50 -26.63 2.33
C PHE A 223 -12.89 -26.00 2.41
N THR A 224 -13.44 -25.95 3.62
CA THR A 224 -14.78 -25.40 3.93
C THR A 224 -14.76 -23.99 4.51
N THR A 225 -13.57 -23.46 4.83
CA THR A 225 -13.39 -22.13 5.41
C THR A 225 -13.91 -21.04 4.47
N LYS A 226 -14.70 -20.11 5.00
CA LYS A 226 -15.07 -18.91 4.25
C LYS A 226 -14.02 -17.83 4.41
N VAL A 227 -13.64 -17.20 3.30
CA VAL A 227 -12.72 -16.06 3.27
C VAL A 227 -13.57 -14.79 3.15
N LEU A 228 -13.60 -14.01 4.23
CA LEU A 228 -14.38 -12.78 4.27
C LEU A 228 -13.51 -11.59 3.88
N VAL A 229 -13.93 -10.81 2.90
CA VAL A 229 -13.37 -9.46 2.65
C VAL A 229 -14.29 -8.46 3.33
N ASP A 230 -13.94 -8.08 4.57
CA ASP A 230 -14.74 -7.17 5.39
C ASP A 230 -14.17 -5.74 5.36
N SER A 231 -14.37 -5.10 4.21
CA SER A 231 -14.01 -3.71 3.95
C SER A 231 -14.82 -3.16 2.78
N PRO A 232 -15.65 -2.12 2.97
CA PRO A 232 -16.39 -1.50 1.86
C PRO A 232 -15.47 -0.94 0.77
N LEU A 233 -14.41 -0.24 1.16
CA LEU A 233 -13.42 0.30 0.21
C LEU A 233 -12.76 -0.83 -0.59
N THR A 234 -12.27 -1.87 0.08
CA THR A 234 -11.64 -3.00 -0.62
C THR A 234 -12.58 -3.63 -1.63
N ASN A 235 -13.85 -3.82 -1.26
CA ASN A 235 -14.83 -4.42 -2.16
C ASN A 235 -15.05 -3.55 -3.41
N ARG A 236 -15.11 -2.22 -3.29
CA ARG A 236 -15.17 -1.34 -4.45
C ARG A 236 -13.89 -1.37 -5.28
N LEU A 237 -12.72 -1.41 -4.63
CA LEU A 237 -11.43 -1.53 -5.33
C LEU A 237 -11.31 -2.84 -6.09
N LEU A 238 -11.81 -3.97 -5.55
CA LEU A 238 -11.85 -5.25 -6.28
C LEU A 238 -12.67 -5.12 -7.58
N ASP A 239 -13.78 -4.39 -7.55
CA ASP A 239 -14.57 -4.14 -8.76
C ASP A 239 -13.78 -3.27 -9.76
N ARG A 240 -13.08 -2.22 -9.29
CA ARG A 240 -12.22 -1.38 -10.16
C ARG A 240 -11.07 -2.17 -10.79
N TYR A 241 -10.43 -3.08 -10.03
CA TYR A 241 -9.41 -3.96 -10.60
C TYR A 241 -9.97 -4.84 -11.71
N SER A 242 -11.13 -5.46 -11.50
CA SER A 242 -11.79 -6.29 -12.52
C SER A 242 -12.16 -5.49 -13.78
N GLU A 243 -12.46 -4.20 -13.65
CA GLU A 243 -12.78 -3.33 -14.79
C GLU A 243 -11.55 -2.95 -15.63
N VAL A 244 -10.37 -2.80 -15.00
CA VAL A 244 -9.17 -2.24 -15.66
C VAL A 244 -8.11 -3.29 -16.00
N LEU A 245 -8.19 -4.48 -15.41
CA LEU A 245 -7.29 -5.58 -15.75
C LEU A 245 -7.66 -6.15 -17.13
N GLU A 246 -6.64 -6.63 -17.84
CA GLU A 246 -6.79 -7.21 -19.19
C GLU A 246 -6.06 -8.55 -19.29
N GLY A 247 -6.40 -9.34 -20.31
CA GLY A 247 -5.75 -10.60 -20.63
C GLY A 247 -5.77 -11.61 -19.48
N GLU A 248 -4.68 -12.35 -19.33
CA GLU A 248 -4.53 -13.43 -18.33
C GLU A 248 -4.67 -12.93 -16.89
N ALA A 249 -4.23 -11.69 -16.61
CA ALA A 249 -4.37 -11.09 -15.28
C ALA A 249 -5.84 -10.90 -14.91
N LYS A 250 -6.66 -10.46 -15.86
CA LYS A 250 -8.11 -10.34 -15.68
C LYS A 250 -8.77 -11.70 -15.46
N GLU A 251 -8.45 -12.68 -16.28
CA GLU A 251 -9.03 -14.03 -16.16
C GLU A 251 -8.75 -14.62 -14.77
N LYS A 252 -7.50 -14.56 -14.32
CA LYS A 252 -7.10 -15.01 -12.98
C LYS A 252 -7.82 -14.23 -11.86
N PHE A 253 -8.01 -12.94 -12.05
CA PHE A 253 -8.66 -12.09 -11.04
C PHE A 253 -10.15 -12.41 -10.92
N ASP A 254 -10.85 -12.53 -12.06
CA ASP A 254 -12.26 -12.82 -12.10
C ASP A 254 -12.55 -14.25 -11.59
N GLU A 255 -11.67 -15.23 -11.89
CA GLU A 255 -11.74 -16.59 -11.32
C GLU A 255 -11.62 -16.56 -9.78
N MET A 256 -10.68 -15.79 -9.25
CA MET A 256 -10.54 -15.60 -7.81
C MET A 256 -11.78 -14.95 -7.20
N LEU A 257 -12.37 -13.93 -7.84
CA LEU A 257 -13.59 -13.29 -7.37
C LEU A 257 -14.82 -14.21 -7.40
N ALA A 258 -14.87 -15.14 -8.34
CA ALA A 258 -15.92 -16.16 -8.45
C ALA A 258 -15.74 -17.34 -7.49
N TRP A 259 -14.67 -17.38 -6.69
CA TRP A 259 -14.38 -18.49 -5.80
C TRP A 259 -15.47 -18.70 -4.76
N LYS A 260 -16.03 -19.92 -4.70
CA LYS A 260 -17.16 -20.27 -3.82
C LYS A 260 -16.93 -20.03 -2.31
N ASN A 261 -15.66 -19.95 -1.90
CA ASN A 261 -15.31 -19.72 -0.50
C ASN A 261 -15.15 -18.22 -0.18
N LEU A 262 -15.03 -17.35 -1.18
CA LEU A 262 -15.01 -15.90 -0.99
C LEU A 262 -16.40 -15.40 -0.58
N LYS A 263 -16.43 -14.52 0.41
CA LYS A 263 -17.63 -13.76 0.81
C LYS A 263 -17.27 -12.30 1.02
N ARG A 264 -17.85 -11.43 0.23
CA ARG A 264 -17.68 -9.98 0.30
C ARG A 264 -18.66 -9.42 1.33
N ILE A 265 -18.17 -8.68 2.33
CA ILE A 265 -18.96 -8.04 3.38
C ILE A 265 -18.99 -6.54 3.14
N ILE A 266 -20.17 -6.00 2.80
CA ILE A 266 -20.33 -4.62 2.39
C ILE A 266 -20.95 -3.79 3.53
N THR A 267 -22.09 -4.24 4.07
CA THR A 267 -22.83 -3.48 5.07
C THR A 267 -22.26 -3.59 6.48
N PRO A 268 -22.50 -2.61 7.36
CA PRO A 268 -22.15 -2.72 8.78
C PRO A 268 -22.90 -3.84 9.49
N GLU A 269 -24.13 -4.12 9.05
CA GLU A 269 -25.02 -5.17 9.58
C GLU A 269 -24.43 -6.55 9.30
N ASP A 270 -24.01 -6.83 8.06
CA ASP A 270 -23.34 -8.07 7.66
C ASP A 270 -22.04 -8.28 8.44
N SER A 271 -21.27 -7.19 8.65
CA SER A 271 -20.05 -7.23 9.43
C SER A 271 -20.32 -7.62 10.90
N ARG A 272 -21.33 -7.02 11.53
CA ARG A 272 -21.75 -7.40 12.89
C ARG A 272 -22.23 -8.84 12.96
N TYR A 273 -23.10 -9.24 12.05
CA TYR A 273 -23.57 -10.62 11.98
C TYR A 273 -22.42 -11.62 11.88
N ALA A 274 -21.43 -11.31 11.02
CA ALA A 274 -20.27 -12.16 10.84
C ALA A 274 -19.41 -12.25 12.12
N MET A 275 -19.20 -11.13 12.83
CA MET A 275 -18.46 -11.10 14.10
C MET A 275 -19.12 -11.97 15.17
N GLU A 276 -20.45 -11.90 15.30
CA GLU A 276 -21.20 -12.57 16.35
C GLU A 276 -21.46 -14.04 16.05
N ASN A 277 -21.70 -14.40 14.79
CA ASN A 277 -22.27 -15.69 14.44
C ASN A 277 -21.38 -16.59 13.60
N MET A 278 -20.39 -16.05 12.88
CA MET A 278 -19.60 -16.86 11.96
C MET A 278 -18.34 -17.45 12.62
N LYS A 279 -18.09 -18.70 12.29
CA LYS A 279 -16.89 -19.48 12.66
C LYS A 279 -16.36 -20.17 11.42
N ASN A 280 -15.19 -20.77 11.51
CA ASN A 280 -14.48 -21.35 10.37
C ASN A 280 -14.29 -20.31 9.25
N ILE A 281 -13.73 -19.16 9.62
CA ILE A 281 -13.55 -18.01 8.73
C ILE A 281 -12.14 -17.42 8.80
N LEU A 282 -11.61 -17.07 7.64
CA LEU A 282 -10.50 -16.15 7.50
C LEU A 282 -11.06 -14.76 7.17
N ILE A 283 -10.67 -13.75 7.94
CA ILE A 283 -11.13 -12.37 7.78
C ILE A 283 -9.99 -11.53 7.23
N LEU A 284 -10.17 -10.98 6.02
CA LEU A 284 -9.33 -9.94 5.43
C LEU A 284 -10.07 -8.61 5.64
N SER A 285 -9.55 -7.77 6.53
CA SER A 285 -10.22 -6.52 6.90
C SER A 285 -9.28 -5.33 6.80
N SER A 286 -9.80 -4.20 6.32
CA SER A 286 -9.00 -2.99 6.11
C SER A 286 -8.58 -2.32 7.41
N GLY A 287 -7.41 -1.69 7.32
CA GLY A 287 -6.63 -1.13 8.40
C GLY A 287 -5.46 -2.06 8.76
N GLY A 288 -4.53 -2.26 7.80
CA GLY A 288 -3.41 -3.21 7.91
C GLY A 288 -2.53 -3.04 9.15
N MET A 289 -2.47 -1.82 9.71
CA MET A 289 -1.76 -1.51 10.96
C MET A 289 -2.69 -1.52 12.19
N LEU A 290 -3.98 -1.85 12.05
CA LEU A 290 -4.98 -1.79 13.14
C LEU A 290 -5.10 -0.38 13.77
N GLN A 291 -5.05 0.68 12.97
CA GLN A 291 -5.22 2.05 13.45
C GLN A 291 -6.68 2.47 13.52
N SER A 292 -7.49 2.01 12.59
CA SER A 292 -8.90 2.38 12.44
C SER A 292 -9.68 1.31 11.68
N GLY A 293 -10.97 1.51 11.52
CA GLY A 293 -11.81 0.68 10.67
C GLY A 293 -12.29 -0.62 11.29
N ARG A 294 -12.74 -1.52 10.43
CA ARG A 294 -13.34 -2.80 10.84
C ARG A 294 -12.32 -3.77 11.43
N SER A 295 -11.07 -3.73 11.00
CA SER A 295 -10.00 -4.59 11.52
C SER A 295 -9.76 -4.41 13.01
N VAL A 296 -9.90 -3.18 13.55
CA VAL A 296 -9.79 -2.90 14.99
C VAL A 296 -10.94 -3.54 15.76
N ARG A 297 -12.16 -3.50 15.21
CA ARG A 297 -13.33 -4.16 15.83
C ARG A 297 -13.14 -5.67 15.86
N TRP A 298 -12.69 -6.27 14.74
CA TRP A 298 -12.36 -7.70 14.69
C TRP A 298 -11.26 -8.08 15.67
N ALA A 299 -10.20 -7.27 15.80
CA ALA A 299 -9.14 -7.52 16.77
C ALA A 299 -9.67 -7.49 18.21
N LYS A 300 -10.53 -6.50 18.55
CA LYS A 300 -11.16 -6.40 19.87
C LYS A 300 -12.01 -7.64 20.20
N GLU A 301 -12.75 -8.15 19.21
CA GLU A 301 -13.60 -9.32 19.34
C GLU A 301 -12.80 -10.62 19.42
N LEU A 302 -11.69 -10.72 18.72
CA LEU A 302 -10.94 -11.96 18.53
C LEU A 302 -9.87 -12.18 19.62
N LEU A 303 -9.18 -11.12 20.06
CA LEU A 303 -8.07 -11.21 21.00
C LEU A 303 -8.39 -11.90 22.34
N PRO A 304 -9.61 -11.81 22.92
CA PRO A 304 -9.95 -12.52 24.16
C PRO A 304 -9.99 -14.06 24.06
N HIS A 305 -9.98 -14.61 22.86
CA HIS A 305 -10.19 -16.03 22.61
C HIS A 305 -8.90 -16.75 22.22
N SER A 306 -8.41 -17.66 23.07
CA SER A 306 -7.16 -18.41 22.86
C SER A 306 -7.14 -19.31 21.62
N ASN A 307 -8.31 -19.67 21.11
CA ASN A 307 -8.46 -20.51 19.92
C ASN A 307 -8.63 -19.69 18.62
N ASP A 308 -8.61 -18.37 18.70
CA ASP A 308 -8.57 -17.49 17.54
C ASP A 308 -7.13 -17.05 17.24
N CYS A 309 -6.85 -16.59 16.01
CA CYS A 309 -5.52 -16.21 15.58
C CYS A 309 -5.54 -14.86 14.85
N LEU A 310 -4.47 -14.06 15.06
CA LEU A 310 -4.21 -12.82 14.34
C LEU A 310 -2.90 -12.96 13.57
N ILE A 311 -2.95 -12.80 12.23
CA ILE A 311 -1.78 -12.79 11.36
C ILE A 311 -1.44 -11.34 11.01
N LEU A 312 -0.28 -10.85 11.43
CA LEU A 312 0.25 -9.55 11.04
C LEU A 312 1.24 -9.74 9.89
N SER A 313 0.88 -9.25 8.69
CA SER A 313 1.62 -9.50 7.44
C SER A 313 2.34 -8.29 6.86
N GLY A 314 2.49 -7.23 7.64
CA GLY A 314 3.07 -5.99 7.15
C GLY A 314 3.85 -5.21 8.21
N TYR A 315 4.33 -4.06 7.76
CA TYR A 315 4.85 -3.03 8.66
C TYR A 315 3.74 -2.49 9.55
N CYS A 316 4.06 -2.24 10.80
CA CYS A 316 3.20 -1.54 11.74
C CYS A 316 4.01 -0.41 12.39
N GLY A 317 3.59 0.82 12.20
CA GLY A 317 4.25 1.99 12.81
C GLY A 317 4.08 2.01 14.33
N GLU A 318 5.04 2.59 15.05
CA GLU A 318 5.15 2.53 16.52
C GLU A 318 3.89 2.98 17.28
N ASN A 319 3.13 3.90 16.74
CA ASN A 319 1.91 4.43 17.37
C ASN A 319 0.64 3.62 17.04
N THR A 320 0.76 2.47 16.38
CA THR A 320 -0.37 1.66 15.95
C THR A 320 -0.69 0.53 16.93
N LEU A 321 -1.96 0.08 16.94
CA LEU A 321 -2.35 -1.11 17.69
C LEU A 321 -1.62 -2.36 17.18
N GLY A 322 -1.42 -2.46 15.86
CA GLY A 322 -0.66 -3.56 15.25
C GLY A 322 0.76 -3.66 15.79
N TYR A 323 1.47 -2.53 15.95
CA TYR A 323 2.78 -2.48 16.57
C TYR A 323 2.74 -2.96 18.04
N LYS A 324 1.77 -2.48 18.81
CA LYS A 324 1.61 -2.88 20.22
C LYS A 324 1.37 -4.39 20.34
N ILE A 325 0.47 -4.95 19.54
CA ILE A 325 0.18 -6.39 19.54
C ILE A 325 1.43 -7.18 19.13
N LYS A 326 2.16 -6.72 18.11
CA LYS A 326 3.34 -7.40 17.59
C LYS A 326 4.50 -7.47 18.59
N ASN A 327 4.74 -6.39 19.32
CA ASN A 327 5.92 -6.24 20.18
C ASN A 327 5.63 -6.54 21.66
N PHE A 328 4.37 -6.54 22.08
CA PHE A 328 3.93 -6.78 23.44
C PHE A 328 2.91 -7.92 23.51
N SER A 329 3.12 -8.97 22.71
CA SER A 329 2.22 -10.12 22.61
C SER A 329 2.15 -10.95 23.91
N ASP A 330 3.13 -10.80 24.81
CA ASP A 330 3.19 -11.41 26.14
C ASP A 330 2.33 -10.70 27.20
N GLN A 331 1.88 -9.47 26.92
CA GLN A 331 1.01 -8.74 27.83
C GLN A 331 -0.37 -9.41 27.92
N LYS A 332 -0.88 -9.57 29.17
CA LYS A 332 -2.19 -10.18 29.44
C LYS A 332 -3.36 -9.37 28.89
N THR A 333 -3.20 -8.07 28.76
CA THR A 333 -4.21 -7.14 28.25
C THR A 333 -3.57 -6.09 27.34
N ILE A 334 -4.36 -5.63 26.35
CA ILE A 334 -3.99 -4.54 25.44
C ILE A 334 -5.11 -3.51 25.44
N SER A 335 -4.77 -2.23 25.49
CA SER A 335 -5.75 -1.16 25.38
C SER A 335 -6.18 -0.95 23.93
N ILE A 336 -7.48 -1.07 23.66
CA ILE A 336 -8.09 -0.83 22.34
C ILE A 336 -9.24 0.17 22.53
N ASN A 337 -9.11 1.38 21.96
CA ASN A 337 -10.09 2.46 22.09
C ASN A 337 -10.52 2.70 23.56
N GLY A 338 -9.55 2.78 24.47
CA GLY A 338 -9.75 3.00 25.88
C GLY A 338 -10.21 1.78 26.71
N ALA A 339 -10.60 0.69 26.07
CA ALA A 339 -10.98 -0.54 26.75
C ALA A 339 -9.79 -1.50 26.93
N GLN A 340 -9.67 -2.12 28.11
CA GLN A 340 -8.68 -3.17 28.37
C GLN A 340 -9.21 -4.52 27.83
N VAL A 341 -8.57 -5.03 26.78
CA VAL A 341 -8.93 -6.27 26.09
C VAL A 341 -7.94 -7.37 26.47
N LYS A 342 -8.45 -8.53 26.87
CA LYS A 342 -7.61 -9.71 27.17
C LYS A 342 -6.86 -10.12 25.88
N ASN A 343 -5.56 -10.39 25.99
CA ASN A 343 -4.70 -10.79 24.89
C ASN A 343 -4.41 -12.29 24.99
N LYS A 344 -5.29 -13.12 24.48
CA LYS A 344 -5.18 -14.59 24.53
C LYS A 344 -5.04 -15.24 23.18
N ALA A 345 -5.43 -14.56 22.09
CA ALA A 345 -5.33 -15.09 20.74
C ALA A 345 -3.87 -15.36 20.34
N GLN A 346 -3.67 -16.32 19.48
CA GLN A 346 -2.33 -16.54 18.91
C GLN A 346 -1.97 -15.41 17.96
N ILE A 347 -0.77 -14.84 18.14
CA ILE A 347 -0.24 -13.79 17.26
C ILE A 347 0.82 -14.40 16.35
N VAL A 348 0.62 -14.26 15.05
CA VAL A 348 1.52 -14.78 14.00
C VAL A 348 2.06 -13.61 13.18
N ASN A 349 3.38 -13.48 13.12
CA ASN A 349 4.04 -12.46 12.34
C ASN A 349 4.58 -13.06 11.03
N VAL A 350 4.26 -12.39 9.91
CA VAL A 350 4.76 -12.66 8.56
C VAL A 350 5.35 -11.36 8.04
N ARG A 351 6.55 -11.40 7.49
CA ARG A 351 7.27 -10.17 7.08
C ARG A 351 7.65 -10.12 5.60
N SER A 352 7.54 -11.23 4.90
CA SER A 352 8.01 -11.35 3.50
C SER A 352 7.05 -10.77 2.46
N LEU A 353 5.81 -10.43 2.86
CA LEU A 353 4.77 -9.98 1.94
C LEU A 353 4.68 -8.44 1.80
N SER A 354 5.76 -7.70 2.06
CA SER A 354 5.78 -6.26 1.81
C SER A 354 5.84 -5.96 0.32
N GLY A 355 5.02 -5.01 -0.13
CA GLY A 355 5.01 -4.54 -1.51
C GLY A 355 6.26 -3.72 -1.88
N HIS A 356 6.93 -3.09 -0.92
CA HIS A 356 8.10 -2.25 -1.17
C HIS A 356 9.37 -3.04 -1.47
N MET A 357 10.17 -2.50 -2.37
CA MET A 357 11.51 -2.99 -2.70
C MET A 357 12.38 -3.11 -1.45
N GLN A 358 13.11 -4.24 -1.33
CA GLN A 358 13.95 -4.49 -0.17
C GLN A 358 15.26 -3.70 -0.27
N ARG A 359 15.93 -3.52 0.86
CA ARG A 359 17.16 -2.72 0.96
C ARG A 359 18.25 -3.11 -0.04
N ASP A 360 18.48 -4.39 -0.22
CA ASP A 360 19.49 -4.92 -1.15
C ASP A 360 19.11 -4.64 -2.61
N GLU A 361 17.83 -4.69 -2.95
CA GLU A 361 17.32 -4.34 -4.27
C GLU A 361 17.44 -2.85 -4.53
N LEU A 362 17.09 -1.99 -3.55
CA LEU A 362 17.26 -0.53 -3.64
C LEU A 362 18.73 -0.15 -3.84
N LEU A 363 19.65 -0.75 -3.08
CA LEU A 363 21.10 -0.53 -3.25
C LEU A 363 21.57 -0.91 -4.65
N LYS A 364 21.14 -2.08 -5.14
CA LYS A 364 21.47 -2.57 -6.48
C LYS A 364 20.93 -1.64 -7.57
N TYR A 365 19.67 -1.21 -7.44
CA TYR A 365 19.02 -0.33 -8.40
C TYR A 365 19.70 1.03 -8.44
N TYR A 366 19.76 1.77 -7.33
CA TYR A 366 20.31 3.12 -7.33
C TYR A 366 21.80 3.17 -7.69
N SER A 367 22.57 2.15 -7.32
CA SER A 367 23.98 2.07 -7.73
C SER A 367 24.19 1.64 -9.18
N SER A 368 23.10 1.38 -9.92
CA SER A 368 23.16 1.08 -11.37
C SER A 368 22.65 2.22 -12.25
N VAL A 369 22.03 3.24 -11.67
CA VAL A 369 21.50 4.38 -12.43
C VAL A 369 22.64 5.38 -12.72
N HIS A 370 22.84 5.70 -13.99
CA HIS A 370 23.78 6.76 -14.40
C HIS A 370 23.14 8.12 -14.09
N THR A 371 23.65 8.81 -13.06
CA THR A 371 23.09 10.07 -12.58
C THR A 371 24.14 10.94 -11.90
N GLU A 372 23.95 12.25 -11.93
CA GLU A 372 24.80 13.20 -11.21
C GLU A 372 24.52 13.17 -9.70
N LYS A 373 23.24 13.03 -9.33
CA LYS A 373 22.84 13.07 -7.92
C LYS A 373 21.57 12.27 -7.64
N ILE A 374 21.57 11.59 -6.49
CA ILE A 374 20.42 10.88 -5.93
C ILE A 374 19.96 11.60 -4.66
N TYR A 375 18.69 11.99 -4.63
CA TYR A 375 18.01 12.55 -3.48
C TYR A 375 17.14 11.48 -2.84
N LEU A 376 17.47 11.10 -1.60
CA LEU A 376 16.76 10.06 -0.86
C LEU A 376 15.57 10.64 -0.11
N LEU A 377 14.38 10.18 -0.48
CA LEU A 377 13.08 10.57 0.06
C LEU A 377 12.41 9.40 0.78
N HIS A 378 11.19 9.59 1.22
CA HIS A 378 10.24 8.53 1.65
C HIS A 378 10.89 7.41 2.47
N GLY A 379 10.88 7.56 3.79
CA GLY A 379 11.47 6.63 4.76
C GLY A 379 11.88 7.36 6.04
N GLU A 380 12.11 6.60 7.09
CA GLU A 380 12.57 7.11 8.37
C GLU A 380 13.96 7.74 8.25
N MET A 381 14.20 8.84 8.99
CA MET A 381 15.43 9.62 8.86
C MET A 381 16.69 8.79 9.10
N GLU A 382 16.69 7.99 10.16
CA GLU A 382 17.81 7.11 10.51
C GLU A 382 18.10 6.12 9.37
N GLY A 383 17.05 5.49 8.83
CA GLY A 383 17.16 4.58 7.68
C GLY A 383 17.71 5.25 6.43
N LYS A 384 17.28 6.49 6.13
CA LYS A 384 17.81 7.28 5.00
C LYS A 384 19.31 7.55 5.15
N VAL A 385 19.74 7.95 6.36
CA VAL A 385 21.16 8.23 6.64
C VAL A 385 22.01 6.97 6.48
N GLU A 386 21.59 5.86 7.08
CA GLU A 386 22.29 4.57 6.96
C GLU A 386 22.36 4.10 5.49
N PHE A 387 21.24 4.22 4.78
CA PHE A 387 21.18 3.85 3.36
C PHE A 387 22.11 4.70 2.50
N SER A 388 22.15 6.02 2.75
CA SER A 388 23.02 6.93 2.02
C SER A 388 24.50 6.59 2.15
N GLN A 389 24.93 6.18 3.34
CA GLN A 389 26.32 5.78 3.60
C GLN A 389 26.69 4.52 2.82
N ASP A 390 25.80 3.54 2.80
CA ASP A 390 26.03 2.27 2.11
C ASP A 390 25.94 2.43 0.60
N LEU A 391 24.98 3.25 0.13
CA LEU A 391 24.86 3.58 -1.30
C LEU A 391 26.11 4.31 -1.82
N LYS A 392 26.65 5.26 -1.06
CA LYS A 392 27.92 5.95 -1.43
C LYS A 392 29.10 4.95 -1.58
N ARG A 393 29.17 3.93 -0.69
CA ARG A 393 30.18 2.87 -0.82
C ARG A 393 29.99 2.03 -2.07
N GLU A 394 28.75 1.61 -2.35
CA GLU A 394 28.43 0.84 -3.56
C GLU A 394 28.76 1.60 -4.85
N ILE A 395 28.42 2.90 -4.89
CA ILE A 395 28.75 3.80 -6.02
C ILE A 395 30.27 3.92 -6.20
N ALA A 396 31.02 4.14 -5.11
CA ALA A 396 32.48 4.23 -5.14
C ALA A 396 33.12 2.92 -5.62
N ASN A 397 32.62 1.76 -5.17
CA ASN A 397 33.09 0.45 -5.60
C ASN A 397 32.90 0.24 -7.13
N LYS A 398 31.93 0.89 -7.73
CA LYS A 398 31.68 0.86 -9.20
C LYS A 398 32.39 1.97 -9.98
N SER A 399 33.25 2.75 -9.31
CA SER A 399 33.98 3.90 -9.90
C SER A 399 33.04 4.96 -10.52
N MET A 400 31.83 5.12 -9.98
CA MET A 400 30.88 6.13 -10.38
C MET A 400 31.04 7.42 -9.55
N THR A 401 30.67 8.57 -10.11
CA THR A 401 30.83 9.89 -9.47
C THR A 401 29.53 10.47 -8.92
N THR A 402 28.51 9.65 -8.77
CA THR A 402 27.18 10.05 -8.33
C THR A 402 27.17 10.56 -6.89
N ASN A 403 26.62 11.74 -6.65
CA ASN A 403 26.42 12.27 -5.30
C ASN A 403 25.12 11.75 -4.68
N VAL A 404 25.13 11.47 -3.38
CA VAL A 404 23.94 11.02 -2.63
C VAL A 404 23.60 11.99 -1.52
N CYS A 405 22.37 12.49 -1.51
CA CYS A 405 21.85 13.44 -0.54
C CYS A 405 20.61 12.91 0.17
N VAL A 406 20.55 13.06 1.48
CA VAL A 406 19.33 12.82 2.27
C VAL A 406 18.50 14.10 2.30
N VAL A 407 17.20 13.98 2.02
CA VAL A 407 16.28 15.11 1.93
C VAL A 407 15.28 15.09 3.09
N ASN A 408 15.02 16.27 3.64
CA ASN A 408 14.03 16.52 4.69
C ASN A 408 12.90 17.40 4.19
N LYS A 409 11.80 17.44 4.93
CA LYS A 409 10.72 18.38 4.68
C LYS A 409 11.25 19.82 4.69
N GLY A 410 10.97 20.57 3.63
CA GLY A 410 11.41 21.96 3.46
C GLY A 410 12.82 22.13 2.87
N THR A 411 13.54 21.05 2.52
CA THR A 411 14.82 21.16 1.80
C THR A 411 14.59 21.83 0.44
N LYS A 412 15.30 22.91 0.18
CA LYS A 412 15.35 23.54 -1.14
C LYS A 412 16.45 22.90 -1.99
N ILE A 413 16.11 22.50 -3.21
CA ILE A 413 17.01 21.88 -4.16
C ILE A 413 17.15 22.82 -5.35
N SER A 414 18.37 23.16 -5.72
CA SER A 414 18.69 23.83 -6.98
C SER A 414 19.21 22.77 -7.95
N LEU A 415 18.60 22.73 -9.13
CA LEU A 415 18.90 21.78 -10.22
C LEU A 415 19.72 22.47 -11.30
#